data_62ff7a65ba0e66a7ab7daf3a7b323f21
#
_entry.id   62ff7a65ba0e66a7ab7daf3a7b323f21
#
_cell.length_a   1.000
_cell.length_b   1.000
_cell.length_c   1.000
_cell.angle_alpha   90.00
_cell.angle_beta   90.00
_cell.angle_gamma   90.00
#
_symmetry.space_group_name_H-M   'P 1'
#
loop_
_entity.id
_entity.type
_entity.pdbx_description
1 polymer ?
#
loop_
_entity_poly.entity_id
_entity_poly.type
_entity_poly.pdbx_seq_one_letter_code
_entity_poly.pdbx_strand_id
1 'polypeptide(L)'
;VSLCALLAAVLAQAGSLYAQEDNTPPVEPSIFADPSAGQLGDPDIARLTSILEGSWRTVDAVGGDDAAKLWTHIVPFETELLGRALYVEVHRDGTPWEPVKQAIYRVYRYKDTLRLRTYEFREAGRADVLANLWLAPEAMPMDTIEPGELVATMDLEFERVTNGYAGQTAQPYPSREHGSIEMARSLRVRPDRLVSQDTYYGLDGSAIEAAGGEIAWERAQFPATVQTDEDGLVVITLQEGVTDGPPTDEGDIVFLNFEVWRTNGELFDSTWEEGLAMRTMYPLRVVTGVKRGIEPLVEGLRRKIIIPPVLGFGDVEMQNLPPNSTLVFHVHVVKVEQSDPISQEDRKKRLQP
;
A
#
# COMPACT_ATOMS: atom_id res chain seq x y z
N VAL A 1 -19.47 -13.72 12.93
CA VAL A 1 -18.35 -14.15 12.08
C VAL A 1 -17.88 -12.90 11.35
N SER A 2 -16.72 -12.40 11.75
CA SER A 2 -16.19 -11.10 11.34
C SER A 2 -15.90 -11.05 9.84
N LEU A 3 -16.26 -9.96 9.17
CA LEU A 3 -16.01 -9.68 7.76
C LEU A 3 -14.50 -9.75 7.41
N CYS A 4 -13.62 -9.51 8.40
CA CYS A 4 -12.16 -9.69 8.26
C CYS A 4 -11.75 -11.14 7.91
N ALA A 5 -12.49 -12.15 8.41
CA ALA A 5 -12.21 -13.53 8.10
C ALA A 5 -12.68 -13.93 6.67
N LEU A 6 -13.68 -13.22 6.12
CA LEU A 6 -14.12 -13.44 4.75
C LEU A 6 -13.20 -12.78 3.72
N LEU A 7 -12.67 -11.57 4.01
CA LEU A 7 -11.71 -10.91 3.12
C LEU A 7 -10.34 -11.63 3.08
N ALA A 8 -9.85 -12.11 4.23
CA ALA A 8 -8.62 -12.89 4.29
C ALA A 8 -8.75 -14.26 3.59
N ALA A 9 -9.93 -14.89 3.66
CA ALA A 9 -10.20 -16.15 2.96
C ALA A 9 -10.30 -15.98 1.43
N VAL A 10 -10.77 -14.82 0.96
CA VAL A 10 -10.84 -14.50 -0.48
C VAL A 10 -9.44 -14.24 -1.06
N LEU A 11 -8.56 -13.58 -0.31
CA LEU A 11 -7.17 -13.35 -0.72
C LEU A 11 -6.33 -14.64 -0.72
N ALA A 12 -6.52 -15.53 0.26
CA ALA A 12 -5.83 -16.82 0.31
C ALA A 12 -6.32 -17.82 -0.75
N GLN A 13 -7.57 -17.70 -1.20
CA GLN A 13 -8.12 -18.57 -2.26
C GLN A 13 -7.78 -18.07 -3.68
N ALA A 14 -7.56 -16.78 -3.89
CA ALA A 14 -7.09 -16.25 -5.17
C ALA A 14 -5.69 -16.76 -5.51
N GLY A 15 -4.77 -16.83 -4.54
CA GLY A 15 -3.41 -17.34 -4.74
C GLY A 15 -3.34 -18.84 -5.05
N SER A 16 -4.30 -19.64 -4.61
CA SER A 16 -4.29 -21.10 -4.80
C SER A 16 -4.98 -21.58 -6.09
N LEU A 17 -5.73 -20.74 -6.78
CA LEU A 17 -6.53 -21.13 -7.96
C LEU A 17 -5.85 -20.82 -9.30
N TYR A 18 -4.81 -20.01 -9.30
CA TYR A 18 -3.99 -19.77 -10.50
C TYR A 18 -2.92 -20.83 -10.75
N ALA A 19 -2.81 -21.84 -9.89
CA ALA A 19 -1.87 -22.97 -10.07
C ALA A 19 -2.47 -24.14 -10.87
N GLN A 20 -3.70 -24.05 -11.34
CA GLN A 20 -4.31 -25.10 -12.17
C GLN A 20 -5.00 -24.52 -13.40
N GLU A 21 -4.44 -24.92 -14.54
CA GLU A 21 -4.86 -24.74 -15.92
C GLU A 21 -4.47 -23.41 -16.60
N ASP A 22 -3.49 -23.54 -17.44
CA ASP A 22 -2.90 -22.66 -18.44
C ASP A 22 -3.92 -22.27 -19.53
N ASN A 23 -4.94 -21.51 -19.15
CA ASN A 23 -5.93 -20.91 -20.04
C ASN A 23 -5.96 -19.38 -19.88
N THR A 24 -4.85 -18.77 -19.49
CA THR A 24 -4.65 -17.34 -19.65
C THR A 24 -4.59 -17.04 -21.13
N PRO A 25 -5.44 -16.12 -21.67
CA PRO A 25 -5.24 -15.67 -23.04
C PRO A 25 -3.80 -15.18 -23.14
N PRO A 26 -3.07 -15.50 -24.20
CA PRO A 26 -1.67 -15.13 -24.33
C PRO A 26 -1.57 -13.64 -24.11
N VAL A 27 -0.94 -13.24 -23.00
CA VAL A 27 -0.51 -11.86 -22.78
C VAL A 27 0.45 -11.59 -23.92
N GLU A 28 0.03 -10.81 -24.91
CA GLU A 28 0.89 -10.50 -26.05
C GLU A 28 2.17 -9.90 -25.51
N PRO A 29 3.34 -10.55 -25.71
CA PRO A 29 4.63 -10.06 -25.20
C PRO A 29 4.97 -8.65 -25.71
N SER A 30 4.31 -8.21 -26.78
CA SER A 30 4.46 -6.90 -27.39
C SER A 30 3.97 -5.72 -26.51
N ILE A 31 3.13 -5.98 -25.47
CA ILE A 31 2.65 -4.91 -24.58
C ILE A 31 3.76 -4.50 -23.60
N PHE A 32 4.70 -5.37 -23.31
CA PHE A 32 5.90 -5.07 -22.52
C PHE A 32 7.10 -4.64 -23.40
N ALA A 33 7.05 -4.91 -24.71
CA ALA A 33 8.23 -4.79 -25.59
C ALA A 33 8.58 -3.35 -26.01
N ASP A 34 7.65 -2.39 -25.93
CA ASP A 34 7.96 -0.97 -26.17
C ASP A 34 6.98 -0.05 -25.44
N PRO A 35 7.27 0.27 -24.18
CA PRO A 35 6.43 1.17 -23.39
C PRO A 35 6.52 2.63 -23.86
N SER A 36 7.49 3.00 -24.69
CA SER A 36 7.80 4.40 -25.00
C SER A 36 7.40 4.82 -26.43
N ALA A 37 7.30 3.92 -27.37
CA ALA A 37 7.01 4.25 -28.76
C ALA A 37 5.57 4.74 -28.92
N GLY A 38 5.38 6.06 -28.94
CA GLY A 38 4.13 6.74 -29.22
C GLY A 38 3.30 7.20 -28.02
N GLN A 39 3.75 6.95 -26.77
CA GLN A 39 3.02 7.39 -25.56
C GLN A 39 3.51 8.74 -25.01
N LEU A 40 4.78 9.08 -25.19
CA LEU A 40 5.33 10.38 -24.86
C LEU A 40 4.76 11.43 -25.81
N GLY A 41 3.76 12.18 -25.35
CA GLY A 41 3.12 13.25 -26.12
C GLY A 41 1.65 13.05 -26.45
N ASP A 42 1.05 11.88 -26.12
CA ASP A 42 -0.40 11.71 -26.24
C ASP A 42 -1.14 12.57 -25.20
N PRO A 43 -1.90 13.59 -25.62
CA PRO A 43 -2.55 14.53 -24.71
C PRO A 43 -3.66 13.89 -23.87
N ASP A 44 -4.31 12.84 -24.36
CA ASP A 44 -5.36 12.14 -23.60
C ASP A 44 -4.76 11.25 -22.52
N ILE A 45 -3.64 10.56 -22.80
CA ILE A 45 -2.90 9.80 -21.81
C ILE A 45 -2.45 10.74 -20.68
N ALA A 46 -1.77 11.84 -21.02
CA ALA A 46 -1.28 12.81 -20.07
C ALA A 46 -2.42 13.40 -19.23
N ARG A 47 -3.52 13.76 -19.86
CA ARG A 47 -4.68 14.35 -19.19
C ARG A 47 -5.41 13.37 -18.28
N LEU A 48 -5.69 12.15 -18.74
CA LEU A 48 -6.36 11.13 -17.91
C LEU A 48 -5.50 10.77 -16.71
N THR A 49 -4.21 10.56 -16.90
CA THR A 49 -3.24 10.31 -15.83
C THR A 49 -3.28 11.44 -14.80
N SER A 50 -3.15 12.70 -15.24
CA SER A 50 -3.14 13.86 -14.34
C SER A 50 -4.47 14.06 -13.57
N ILE A 51 -5.62 13.70 -14.16
CA ILE A 51 -6.90 13.77 -13.45
C ILE A 51 -6.99 12.68 -12.40
N LEU A 52 -6.47 11.48 -12.65
CA LEU A 52 -6.47 10.38 -11.70
C LEU A 52 -5.56 10.65 -10.48
N GLU A 53 -4.41 11.28 -10.69
CA GLU A 53 -3.43 11.57 -9.64
C GLU A 53 -4.03 12.31 -8.45
N GLY A 54 -3.62 11.95 -7.24
CA GLY A 54 -3.97 12.60 -5.98
C GLY A 54 -4.69 11.69 -5.00
N SER A 55 -5.22 12.30 -3.94
CA SER A 55 -5.97 11.60 -2.91
C SER A 55 -7.46 11.85 -3.04
N TRP A 56 -8.23 10.81 -2.88
CA TRP A 56 -9.67 10.79 -3.05
C TRP A 56 -10.32 10.08 -1.86
N ARG A 57 -11.49 10.56 -1.46
CA ARG A 57 -12.28 9.95 -0.38
C ARG A 57 -13.70 9.70 -0.86
N THR A 58 -14.30 8.59 -0.47
CA THR A 58 -15.71 8.33 -0.83
C THR A 58 -16.63 9.34 -0.19
N VAL A 59 -17.65 9.75 -0.96
CA VAL A 59 -18.71 10.66 -0.48
C VAL A 59 -19.49 10.00 0.63
N ASP A 60 -19.90 8.76 0.43
CA ASP A 60 -20.63 7.94 1.38
C ASP A 60 -19.76 6.80 1.92
N ALA A 61 -20.18 6.22 3.03
CA ALA A 61 -19.58 5.00 3.55
C ALA A 61 -19.88 3.83 2.62
N VAL A 62 -18.90 2.93 2.46
CA VAL A 62 -18.97 1.76 1.58
C VAL A 62 -18.88 0.51 2.43
N GLY A 63 -19.72 -0.47 2.17
CA GLY A 63 -19.81 -1.73 2.89
C GLY A 63 -21.18 -1.93 3.53
N GLY A 64 -21.37 -3.10 4.19
CA GLY A 64 -22.59 -3.44 4.93
C GLY A 64 -22.54 -2.96 6.39
N ASP A 65 -22.60 -3.90 7.34
CA ASP A 65 -22.61 -3.62 8.77
C ASP A 65 -21.33 -2.87 9.25
N ASP A 66 -20.20 -3.09 8.57
CA ASP A 66 -18.92 -2.41 8.83
C ASP A 66 -18.65 -1.28 7.82
N ALA A 67 -19.68 -0.57 7.40
CA ALA A 67 -19.54 0.50 6.41
C ALA A 67 -18.60 1.60 6.89
N ALA A 68 -17.61 1.92 6.08
CA ALA A 68 -16.65 2.99 6.33
C ALA A 68 -16.40 3.79 5.05
N LYS A 69 -16.00 5.05 5.20
CA LYS A 69 -15.45 5.77 4.06
C LYS A 69 -14.12 5.16 3.66
N LEU A 70 -13.86 5.17 2.36
CA LEU A 70 -12.61 4.70 1.79
C LEU A 70 -11.80 5.91 1.31
N TRP A 71 -10.49 5.77 1.41
CA TRP A 71 -9.52 6.62 0.76
C TRP A 71 -8.91 5.86 -0.40
N THR A 72 -8.62 6.55 -1.50
CA THR A 72 -7.73 6.05 -2.54
C THR A 72 -6.67 7.09 -2.84
N HIS A 73 -5.43 6.64 -2.91
CA HIS A 73 -4.26 7.45 -3.20
C HIS A 73 -3.64 6.98 -4.49
N ILE A 74 -3.45 7.89 -5.42
CA ILE A 74 -2.97 7.60 -6.77
C ILE A 74 -1.77 8.49 -7.02
N VAL A 75 -0.56 7.88 -7.07
CA VAL A 75 0.69 8.61 -7.27
C VAL A 75 1.42 8.12 -8.51
N PRO A 76 2.01 9.05 -9.30
CA PRO A 76 2.75 8.68 -10.48
C PRO A 76 4.12 8.08 -10.10
N PHE A 77 4.57 7.14 -10.91
CA PHE A 77 5.93 6.63 -10.90
C PHE A 77 6.36 6.24 -12.31
N GLU A 78 7.64 5.97 -12.49
CA GLU A 78 8.19 5.52 -13.76
C GLU A 78 9.12 4.33 -13.55
N THR A 79 8.99 3.30 -14.39
CA THR A 79 9.88 2.14 -14.41
C THR A 79 10.27 1.81 -15.85
N GLU A 80 11.38 1.11 -16.02
CA GLU A 80 11.76 0.58 -17.33
C GLU A 80 10.71 -0.39 -17.89
N LEU A 81 10.05 -1.14 -17.01
CA LEU A 81 9.05 -2.15 -17.37
C LEU A 81 7.74 -1.54 -17.89
N LEU A 82 7.20 -0.55 -17.20
CA LEU A 82 5.85 -0.03 -17.45
C LEU A 82 5.87 1.37 -18.08
N GLY A 83 7.03 2.03 -18.12
CA GLY A 83 7.12 3.45 -18.37
C GLY A 83 6.41 4.24 -17.27
N ARG A 84 5.75 5.34 -17.64
CA ARG A 84 4.93 6.11 -16.69
C ARG A 84 3.66 5.35 -16.31
N ALA A 85 3.49 5.10 -15.02
CA ALA A 85 2.36 4.40 -14.44
C ALA A 85 1.90 5.09 -13.14
N LEU A 86 0.84 4.59 -12.53
CA LEU A 86 0.26 5.11 -11.29
C LEU A 86 0.19 3.99 -10.26
N TYR A 87 0.80 4.19 -9.11
CA TYR A 87 0.54 3.34 -7.95
C TYR A 87 -0.78 3.75 -7.30
N VAL A 88 -1.59 2.79 -6.95
CA VAL A 88 -2.91 2.99 -6.35
C VAL A 88 -3.00 2.22 -5.06
N GLU A 89 -3.38 2.90 -4.00
CA GLU A 89 -3.65 2.29 -2.70
C GLU A 89 -5.00 2.72 -2.19
N VAL A 90 -5.75 1.77 -1.66
CA VAL A 90 -7.07 2.01 -1.06
C VAL A 90 -7.04 1.51 0.38
N HIS A 91 -7.52 2.32 1.32
CA HIS A 91 -7.67 1.93 2.72
C HIS A 91 -8.98 2.46 3.32
N ARG A 92 -9.37 1.91 4.46
CA ARG A 92 -10.51 2.40 5.23
C ARG A 92 -10.12 3.66 5.99
N ASP A 93 -11.09 4.53 6.20
CA ASP A 93 -10.95 5.68 7.10
C ASP A 93 -10.61 5.19 8.52
N GLY A 94 -9.59 5.78 9.13
CA GLY A 94 -9.11 5.40 10.47
C GLY A 94 -8.11 4.25 10.52
N THR A 95 -7.87 3.50 9.44
CA THR A 95 -6.88 2.41 9.41
C THR A 95 -5.98 2.49 8.17
N PRO A 96 -5.23 3.59 7.99
CA PRO A 96 -4.37 3.76 6.80
C PRO A 96 -3.25 2.71 6.70
N TRP A 97 -2.88 2.08 7.81
CA TRP A 97 -1.84 1.03 7.85
C TRP A 97 -2.32 -0.34 7.38
N GLU A 98 -3.60 -0.49 7.04
CA GLU A 98 -4.21 -1.72 6.55
C GLU A 98 -4.84 -1.46 5.17
N PRO A 99 -4.03 -1.39 4.09
CA PRO A 99 -4.58 -1.22 2.76
C PRO A 99 -5.53 -2.36 2.41
N VAL A 100 -6.71 -2.03 1.89
CA VAL A 100 -7.68 -3.02 1.42
C VAL A 100 -7.45 -3.38 -0.05
N LYS A 101 -6.72 -2.53 -0.78
CA LYS A 101 -6.32 -2.77 -2.16
C LYS A 101 -5.06 -1.99 -2.51
N GLN A 102 -4.17 -2.65 -3.26
CA GLN A 102 -3.02 -2.04 -3.88
C GLN A 102 -2.96 -2.49 -5.34
N ALA A 103 -2.68 -1.58 -6.24
CA ALA A 103 -2.63 -1.85 -7.67
C ALA A 103 -1.70 -0.88 -8.40
N ILE A 104 -1.37 -1.22 -9.62
CA ILE A 104 -0.70 -0.33 -10.56
C ILE A 104 -1.65 -0.10 -11.72
N TYR A 105 -1.84 1.16 -12.08
CA TYR A 105 -2.59 1.57 -13.26
C TYR A 105 -1.64 2.05 -14.32
N ARG A 106 -1.81 1.55 -15.56
CA ARG A 106 -1.13 2.05 -16.72
C ARG A 106 -2.14 2.59 -17.73
N VAL A 107 -2.05 3.88 -18.03
CA VAL A 107 -2.83 4.50 -19.10
C VAL A 107 -2.02 4.40 -20.40
N TYR A 108 -2.62 3.89 -21.45
CA TYR A 108 -1.95 3.66 -22.72
C TYR A 108 -2.93 3.73 -23.89
N ARG A 109 -2.42 3.84 -25.11
CA ARG A 109 -3.24 3.74 -26.32
C ARG A 109 -2.96 2.40 -27.01
N TYR A 110 -4.04 1.68 -27.30
CA TYR A 110 -3.98 0.49 -28.12
C TYR A 110 -4.79 0.73 -29.39
N LYS A 111 -4.14 0.75 -30.54
CA LYS A 111 -4.70 1.26 -31.79
C LYS A 111 -5.22 2.70 -31.55
N ASP A 112 -6.49 2.94 -31.78
CA ASP A 112 -7.11 4.27 -31.57
C ASP A 112 -7.84 4.40 -30.22
N THR A 113 -7.83 3.35 -29.38
CA THR A 113 -8.56 3.31 -28.13
C THR A 113 -7.67 3.69 -26.97
N LEU A 114 -8.09 4.68 -26.16
CA LEU A 114 -7.46 5.01 -24.89
C LEU A 114 -7.83 3.94 -23.85
N ARG A 115 -6.86 3.37 -23.18
CA ARG A 115 -7.06 2.28 -22.22
C ARG A 115 -6.38 2.55 -20.89
N LEU A 116 -6.94 1.98 -19.83
CA LEU A 116 -6.31 1.86 -18.52
C LEU A 116 -6.25 0.38 -18.13
N ARG A 117 -5.04 -0.13 -18.00
CA ARG A 117 -4.81 -1.49 -17.49
C ARG A 117 -4.47 -1.46 -16.03
N THR A 118 -5.10 -2.37 -15.27
CA THR A 118 -4.82 -2.59 -13.86
C THR A 118 -3.90 -3.80 -13.72
N TYR A 119 -2.88 -3.64 -12.87
CA TYR A 119 -2.02 -4.74 -12.43
C TYR A 119 -2.13 -4.87 -10.93
N GLU A 120 -2.12 -6.10 -10.45
CA GLU A 120 -2.05 -6.44 -9.04
C GLU A 120 -0.74 -7.16 -8.75
N PHE A 121 -0.27 -7.06 -7.51
CA PHE A 121 0.94 -7.75 -7.08
C PHE A 121 0.64 -9.23 -6.89
N ARG A 122 1.51 -10.08 -7.43
CA ARG A 122 1.39 -11.54 -7.30
C ARG A 122 1.63 -11.99 -5.87
N GLU A 123 2.57 -11.35 -5.19
CA GLU A 123 2.97 -11.69 -3.83
C GLU A 123 2.66 -10.54 -2.87
N ALA A 124 2.10 -10.90 -1.71
CA ALA A 124 1.73 -9.94 -0.68
C ALA A 124 2.92 -9.14 -0.16
N GLY A 125 4.08 -9.75 0.04
CA GLY A 125 5.25 -9.08 0.57
C GLY A 125 5.69 -7.87 -0.25
N ARG A 126 5.55 -7.91 -1.58
CA ARG A 126 5.83 -6.74 -2.42
C ARG A 126 4.81 -5.62 -2.18
N ALA A 127 3.53 -5.96 -2.05
CA ALA A 127 2.49 -4.99 -1.72
C ALA A 127 2.71 -4.38 -0.33
N ASP A 128 3.07 -5.20 0.67
CA ASP A 128 3.30 -4.75 2.05
C ASP A 128 4.45 -3.74 2.15
N VAL A 129 5.55 -3.97 1.41
CA VAL A 129 6.65 -2.99 1.33
C VAL A 129 6.18 -1.64 0.81
N LEU A 130 5.34 -1.63 -0.23
CA LEU A 130 4.87 -0.41 -0.88
C LEU A 130 3.75 0.29 -0.10
N ALA A 131 3.06 -0.41 0.81
CA ALA A 131 1.98 0.17 1.60
C ALA A 131 2.38 1.49 2.25
N ASN A 132 1.55 2.52 2.11
CA ASN A 132 1.74 3.89 2.61
C ASN A 132 2.91 4.68 2.01
N LEU A 133 3.74 4.11 1.12
CA LEU A 133 4.83 4.86 0.48
C LEU A 133 4.34 5.89 -0.54
N TRP A 134 3.06 5.89 -0.91
CA TRP A 134 2.45 6.97 -1.68
C TRP A 134 2.57 8.34 -0.99
N LEU A 135 2.80 8.37 0.33
CA LEU A 135 3.10 9.58 1.10
C LEU A 135 4.51 10.12 0.87
N ALA A 136 5.43 9.27 0.43
CA ALA A 136 6.82 9.60 0.08
C ALA A 136 7.19 8.93 -1.26
N PRO A 137 6.56 9.32 -2.38
CA PRO A 137 6.68 8.60 -3.65
C PRO A 137 8.13 8.53 -4.17
N GLU A 138 8.97 9.51 -3.82
CA GLU A 138 10.41 9.51 -4.16
C GLU A 138 11.20 8.39 -3.47
N ALA A 139 10.67 7.83 -2.39
CA ALA A 139 11.29 6.74 -1.64
C ALA A 139 10.70 5.37 -2.00
N MET A 140 9.72 5.31 -2.92
CA MET A 140 9.13 4.04 -3.37
C MET A 140 10.13 3.26 -4.22
N PRO A 141 10.43 1.99 -3.89
CA PRO A 141 11.38 1.16 -4.64
C PRO A 141 10.74 0.57 -5.92
N MET A 142 10.16 1.42 -6.76
CA MET A 142 9.41 1.00 -7.94
C MET A 142 10.31 0.50 -9.08
N ASP A 143 11.56 0.93 -9.12
CA ASP A 143 12.59 0.50 -10.07
C ASP A 143 13.00 -0.97 -9.89
N THR A 144 12.68 -1.56 -8.73
CA THR A 144 12.98 -2.95 -8.41
C THR A 144 11.85 -3.92 -8.78
N ILE A 145 10.73 -3.44 -9.37
CA ILE A 145 9.60 -4.30 -9.76
C ILE A 145 9.95 -5.07 -11.03
N GLU A 146 9.83 -6.40 -10.95
CA GLU A 146 10.06 -7.30 -12.07
C GLU A 146 8.75 -7.69 -12.78
N PRO A 147 8.80 -8.04 -14.10
CA PRO A 147 7.61 -8.43 -14.86
C PRO A 147 6.79 -9.55 -14.22
N GLY A 148 7.47 -10.53 -13.62
CA GLY A 148 6.84 -11.68 -12.96
C GLY A 148 6.08 -11.37 -11.68
N GLU A 149 6.29 -10.19 -11.09
CA GLU A 149 5.63 -9.78 -9.85
C GLU A 149 4.23 -9.20 -10.07
N LEU A 150 3.88 -8.88 -11.31
CA LEU A 150 2.62 -8.24 -11.65
C LEU A 150 1.71 -9.17 -12.45
N VAL A 151 0.42 -9.10 -12.16
CA VAL A 151 -0.65 -9.78 -12.90
C VAL A 151 -1.61 -8.73 -13.45
N ALA A 152 -1.79 -8.72 -14.77
CA ALA A 152 -2.81 -7.88 -15.38
C ALA A 152 -4.21 -8.43 -15.02
N THR A 153 -5.04 -7.60 -14.40
CA THR A 153 -6.34 -8.05 -13.89
C THR A 153 -7.52 -7.44 -14.66
N MET A 154 -7.40 -6.22 -15.16
CA MET A 154 -8.51 -5.54 -15.81
C MET A 154 -8.01 -4.54 -16.85
N ASP A 155 -8.80 -4.33 -17.89
CA ASP A 155 -8.56 -3.34 -18.94
C ASP A 155 -9.86 -2.55 -19.19
N LEU A 156 -9.81 -1.23 -19.02
CA LEU A 156 -10.93 -0.33 -19.30
C LEU A 156 -10.64 0.43 -20.59
N GLU A 157 -11.64 0.53 -21.45
CA GLU A 157 -11.63 1.37 -22.64
C GLU A 157 -12.28 2.71 -22.32
N PHE A 158 -11.58 3.80 -22.64
CA PHE A 158 -12.03 5.16 -22.33
C PHE A 158 -12.40 5.94 -23.57
N GLU A 159 -13.48 6.68 -23.45
CA GLU A 159 -13.87 7.74 -24.36
C GLU A 159 -13.83 9.10 -23.68
N ARG A 160 -13.59 10.14 -24.48
CA ARG A 160 -13.62 11.52 -23.99
C ARG A 160 -15.06 11.98 -23.87
N VAL A 161 -15.42 12.52 -22.71
CA VAL A 161 -16.72 13.12 -22.44
C VAL A 161 -16.58 14.57 -22.01
N THR A 162 -17.70 15.28 -21.84
CA THR A 162 -17.66 16.65 -21.33
C THR A 162 -16.98 16.72 -19.97
N ASN A 163 -15.88 17.45 -19.90
CA ASN A 163 -15.07 17.68 -18.70
C ASN A 163 -14.43 16.42 -18.09
N GLY A 164 -14.09 15.43 -18.92
CA GLY A 164 -13.38 14.24 -18.40
C GLY A 164 -13.40 13.05 -19.35
N TYR A 165 -13.44 11.87 -18.76
CA TYR A 165 -13.44 10.59 -19.46
C TYR A 165 -14.46 9.63 -18.86
N ALA A 166 -15.02 8.76 -19.71
CA ALA A 166 -15.84 7.62 -19.30
C ALA A 166 -15.16 6.33 -19.77
N GLY A 167 -14.91 5.42 -18.85
CA GLY A 167 -14.27 4.14 -19.11
C GLY A 167 -15.17 2.99 -18.71
N GLN A 168 -15.04 1.89 -19.43
CA GLN A 168 -15.70 0.63 -19.09
C GLN A 168 -14.87 -0.55 -19.55
N THR A 169 -15.04 -1.71 -18.91
CA THR A 169 -14.45 -2.96 -19.37
C THR A 169 -15.03 -3.33 -20.72
N ALA A 170 -14.19 -3.69 -21.69
CA ALA A 170 -14.63 -4.08 -23.04
C ALA A 170 -15.54 -5.32 -23.02
N GLN A 171 -15.29 -6.22 -22.06
CA GLN A 171 -16.06 -7.41 -21.76
C GLN A 171 -15.93 -7.73 -20.27
N PRO A 172 -16.90 -8.46 -19.67
CA PRO A 172 -16.78 -8.90 -18.29
C PRO A 172 -15.52 -9.74 -18.05
N TYR A 173 -14.97 -9.63 -16.85
CA TYR A 173 -13.81 -10.39 -16.36
C TYR A 173 -14.26 -11.47 -15.40
N PRO A 174 -13.54 -12.59 -15.29
CA PRO A 174 -13.81 -13.62 -14.28
C PRO A 174 -13.81 -13.00 -12.88
N SER A 175 -14.84 -13.32 -12.09
CA SER A 175 -14.98 -12.90 -10.70
C SER A 175 -15.66 -14.00 -9.89
N ARG A 176 -15.35 -14.04 -8.59
CA ARG A 176 -16.04 -14.90 -7.61
C ARG A 176 -16.63 -14.08 -6.46
N GLU A 177 -16.52 -12.78 -6.54
CA GLU A 177 -17.11 -11.89 -5.55
C GLU A 177 -18.63 -11.96 -5.61
N HIS A 178 -19.28 -11.86 -4.47
CA HIS A 178 -20.74 -11.89 -4.35
C HIS A 178 -21.43 -13.09 -5.01
N GLY A 179 -20.71 -14.22 -5.19
CA GLY A 179 -21.25 -15.40 -5.88
C GLY A 179 -21.34 -15.27 -7.40
N SER A 180 -20.67 -14.26 -7.97
CA SER A 180 -20.59 -14.07 -9.41
C SER A 180 -19.65 -15.07 -10.09
N ILE A 181 -19.73 -15.12 -11.41
CA ILE A 181 -18.73 -15.76 -12.27
C ILE A 181 -17.96 -14.74 -13.09
N GLU A 182 -18.53 -13.57 -13.31
CA GLU A 182 -17.95 -12.47 -14.07
C GLU A 182 -18.32 -11.12 -13.43
N MET A 183 -17.52 -10.10 -13.72
CA MET A 183 -17.79 -8.72 -13.36
C MET A 183 -17.41 -7.76 -14.50
N ALA A 184 -18.09 -6.63 -14.55
CA ALA A 184 -17.73 -5.49 -15.38
C ALA A 184 -17.59 -4.24 -14.51
N ARG A 185 -16.68 -3.35 -14.87
CA ARG A 185 -16.48 -2.07 -14.21
C ARG A 185 -16.72 -0.91 -15.16
N SER A 186 -17.39 0.12 -14.68
CA SER A 186 -17.38 1.44 -15.29
C SER A 186 -16.67 2.45 -14.39
N LEU A 187 -16.01 3.44 -15.00
CA LEU A 187 -15.30 4.50 -14.27
C LEU A 187 -15.49 5.84 -15.01
N ARG A 188 -16.13 6.79 -14.36
CA ARG A 188 -16.20 8.17 -14.82
C ARG A 188 -15.17 9.01 -14.10
N VAL A 189 -14.35 9.71 -14.85
CA VAL A 189 -13.19 10.48 -14.36
C VAL A 189 -13.38 11.94 -14.70
N ARG A 190 -13.48 12.79 -13.67
CA ARG A 190 -13.52 14.25 -13.76
C ARG A 190 -12.48 14.86 -12.82
N PRO A 191 -12.05 16.11 -13.03
CA PRO A 191 -11.01 16.72 -12.18
C PRO A 191 -11.32 16.77 -10.69
N ASP A 192 -12.59 16.82 -10.33
CA ASP A 192 -13.11 16.96 -8.96
C ASP A 192 -13.83 15.72 -8.45
N ARG A 193 -14.13 14.76 -9.32
CA ARG A 193 -14.93 13.59 -8.94
C ARG A 193 -14.60 12.35 -9.75
N LEU A 194 -14.44 11.24 -9.07
CA LEU A 194 -14.44 9.90 -9.67
C LEU A 194 -15.76 9.21 -9.34
N VAL A 195 -16.26 8.40 -10.24
CA VAL A 195 -17.41 7.55 -10.00
C VAL A 195 -17.14 6.19 -10.60
N SER A 196 -17.07 5.17 -9.75
CA SER A 196 -16.89 3.78 -10.15
C SER A 196 -18.16 2.99 -9.88
N GLN A 197 -18.42 2.01 -10.73
CA GLN A 197 -19.51 1.06 -10.54
C GLN A 197 -19.05 -0.32 -11.02
N ASP A 198 -19.19 -1.31 -10.15
CA ASP A 198 -18.99 -2.71 -10.46
C ASP A 198 -20.34 -3.38 -10.67
N THR A 199 -20.44 -4.20 -11.71
CA THR A 199 -21.61 -5.02 -12.00
C THR A 199 -21.18 -6.48 -12.01
N TYR A 200 -21.79 -7.29 -11.20
CA TYR A 200 -21.47 -8.71 -11.04
C TYR A 200 -22.53 -9.55 -11.75
N TYR A 201 -22.11 -10.62 -12.41
CA TYR A 201 -22.99 -11.48 -13.20
C TYR A 201 -22.97 -12.91 -12.67
N GLY A 202 -24.16 -13.51 -12.54
CA GLY A 202 -24.36 -14.91 -12.17
C GLY A 202 -24.14 -15.87 -13.33
N LEU A 203 -24.26 -17.15 -13.05
CA LEU A 203 -24.12 -18.26 -14.03
C LEU A 203 -25.08 -18.16 -15.22
N ASP A 204 -26.23 -17.52 -15.04
CA ASP A 204 -27.24 -17.30 -16.08
C ASP A 204 -27.00 -16.00 -16.88
N GLY A 205 -25.90 -15.29 -16.57
CA GLY A 205 -25.55 -14.01 -17.19
C GLY A 205 -26.40 -12.83 -16.69
N SER A 206 -27.28 -13.03 -15.69
CA SER A 206 -28.03 -11.92 -15.08
C SER A 206 -27.17 -11.13 -14.11
N ALA A 207 -27.40 -9.82 -14.01
CA ALA A 207 -26.76 -8.99 -13.01
C ALA A 207 -27.26 -9.34 -11.59
N ILE A 208 -26.33 -9.42 -10.64
CA ILE A 208 -26.63 -9.65 -9.22
C ILE A 208 -26.99 -8.29 -8.59
N GLU A 209 -28.26 -8.00 -8.42
CA GLU A 209 -28.77 -6.69 -8.00
C GLU A 209 -28.25 -6.24 -6.62
N ALA A 210 -27.99 -7.15 -5.71
CA ALA A 210 -27.50 -6.85 -4.36
C ALA A 210 -25.99 -6.60 -4.28
N ALA A 211 -25.27 -6.80 -5.38
CA ALA A 211 -23.82 -6.72 -5.45
C ALA A 211 -23.42 -5.55 -6.38
N GLY A 212 -22.73 -4.61 -5.83
CA GLY A 212 -22.22 -3.48 -6.57
C GLY A 212 -23.19 -2.30 -6.61
N GLY A 213 -22.68 -1.15 -6.29
CA GLY A 213 -23.34 0.15 -6.38
C GLY A 213 -22.41 1.17 -6.98
N GLU A 214 -22.94 2.33 -7.28
CA GLU A 214 -22.13 3.47 -7.68
C GLU A 214 -21.38 4.00 -6.46
N ILE A 215 -20.05 4.06 -6.54
CA ILE A 215 -19.20 4.65 -5.52
C ILE A 215 -18.66 5.97 -6.07
N ALA A 216 -19.01 7.05 -5.41
CA ALA A 216 -18.54 8.38 -5.74
C ALA A 216 -17.39 8.79 -4.83
N TRP A 217 -16.34 9.37 -5.43
CA TRP A 217 -15.13 9.83 -4.76
C TRP A 217 -14.93 11.32 -5.06
N GLU A 218 -14.55 12.08 -4.06
CA GLU A 218 -14.18 13.48 -4.16
C GLU A 218 -12.72 13.67 -3.75
N ARG A 219 -12.07 14.68 -4.33
CA ARG A 219 -10.70 15.04 -3.94
C ARG A 219 -10.67 15.43 -2.47
N ALA A 220 -9.70 14.89 -1.76
CA ALA A 220 -9.52 15.17 -0.35
C ALA A 220 -8.04 15.23 0.00
N GLN A 221 -7.69 15.98 1.04
CA GLN A 221 -6.34 16.02 1.58
C GLN A 221 -6.25 15.03 2.73
N PHE A 222 -5.35 14.06 2.61
CA PHE A 222 -5.10 13.09 3.67
C PHE A 222 -4.18 13.69 4.73
N PRO A 223 -4.57 13.65 6.01
CA PRO A 223 -3.73 14.16 7.08
C PRO A 223 -2.64 13.15 7.43
N ALA A 224 -1.42 13.38 6.98
CA ALA A 224 -0.25 12.59 7.37
C ALA A 224 0.97 13.49 7.51
N THR A 225 1.91 13.06 8.34
CA THR A 225 3.19 13.72 8.52
C THR A 225 4.29 12.87 7.91
N VAL A 226 5.05 13.47 7.00
CA VAL A 226 6.25 12.88 6.41
C VAL A 226 7.44 13.76 6.77
N GLN A 227 8.50 13.13 7.25
CA GLN A 227 9.77 13.79 7.57
C GLN A 227 10.88 13.06 6.84
N THR A 228 11.73 13.81 6.17
CA THR A 228 12.95 13.30 5.53
C THR A 228 14.14 14.08 6.08
N ASP A 229 15.14 13.38 6.58
CA ASP A 229 16.33 14.03 7.08
C ASP A 229 17.48 14.04 6.05
N GLU A 230 18.58 14.75 6.41
CA GLU A 230 19.75 14.91 5.53
C GLU A 230 20.47 13.59 5.22
N ASP A 231 20.35 12.59 6.10
CA ASP A 231 20.94 11.26 5.91
C ASP A 231 20.03 10.34 5.07
N GLY A 232 18.87 10.84 4.63
CA GLY A 232 17.92 10.09 3.81
C GLY A 232 16.97 9.17 4.59
N LEU A 233 16.89 9.32 5.93
CA LEU A 233 15.86 8.66 6.72
C LEU A 233 14.50 9.27 6.40
N VAL A 234 13.54 8.43 5.99
CA VAL A 234 12.15 8.87 5.77
C VAL A 234 11.26 8.29 6.86
N VAL A 235 10.51 9.15 7.53
CA VAL A 235 9.57 8.78 8.60
C VAL A 235 8.16 9.22 8.21
N ILE A 236 7.27 8.27 8.05
CA ILE A 236 5.86 8.49 7.75
C ILE A 236 5.05 8.16 9.01
N THR A 237 4.40 9.16 9.60
CA THR A 237 3.53 8.95 10.76
C THR A 237 2.12 8.64 10.27
N LEU A 238 1.65 7.42 10.50
CA LEU A 238 0.34 6.92 10.11
C LEU A 238 -0.71 7.11 11.21
N GLN A 239 -0.25 7.06 12.46
CA GLN A 239 -1.04 7.34 13.64
C GLN A 239 -0.15 8.00 14.68
N GLU A 240 -0.57 9.15 15.15
CA GLU A 240 0.03 9.78 16.34
C GLU A 240 -0.32 8.95 17.58
N GLY A 241 0.63 8.76 18.46
CA GLY A 241 0.36 8.09 19.71
C GLY A 241 -0.27 9.02 20.76
N VAL A 242 -0.49 8.49 21.94
CA VAL A 242 -1.00 9.25 23.12
C VAL A 242 0.09 10.22 23.58
N THR A 243 -0.18 11.52 23.52
CA THR A 243 0.82 12.58 23.80
C THR A 243 0.63 13.26 25.14
N ASP A 244 -0.47 13.01 25.82
CA ASP A 244 -0.82 13.62 27.15
C ASP A 244 -0.32 12.80 28.35
N GLY A 245 0.39 11.69 28.10
CA GLY A 245 1.12 10.92 29.10
C GLY A 245 2.53 11.45 29.38
N PRO A 246 3.21 10.92 30.41
CA PRO A 246 4.62 11.22 30.63
C PRO A 246 5.47 10.68 29.45
N PRO A 247 6.57 11.36 29.11
CA PRO A 247 7.47 10.86 28.07
C PRO A 247 8.09 9.51 28.51
N THR A 248 8.40 8.66 27.53
CA THR A 248 9.14 7.42 27.80
C THR A 248 10.53 7.74 28.31
N ASP A 249 10.92 7.18 29.48
CA ASP A 249 12.19 7.42 30.15
C ASP A 249 12.98 6.11 30.34
N GLU A 250 14.23 6.26 30.71
CA GLU A 250 15.15 5.14 30.93
C GLU A 250 14.62 4.15 31.99
N GLY A 251 14.54 2.89 31.61
CA GLY A 251 13.99 1.81 32.43
C GLY A 251 12.56 1.43 32.10
N ASP A 252 11.83 2.25 31.37
CA ASP A 252 10.48 1.93 30.93
C ASP A 252 10.48 0.69 30.02
N ILE A 253 9.39 -0.05 30.08
CA ILE A 253 9.18 -1.23 29.26
C ILE A 253 8.28 -0.87 28.10
N VAL A 254 8.76 -1.17 26.91
CA VAL A 254 8.07 -0.89 25.66
C VAL A 254 7.68 -2.19 24.98
N PHE A 255 6.45 -2.24 24.50
CA PHE A 255 5.93 -3.34 23.69
C PHE A 255 5.76 -2.86 22.25
N LEU A 256 6.47 -3.50 21.31
CA LEU A 256 6.49 -3.14 19.90
C LEU A 256 6.00 -4.29 19.05
N ASN A 257 5.10 -3.98 18.12
CA ASN A 257 4.93 -4.80 16.93
C ASN A 257 5.66 -4.14 15.77
N PHE A 258 6.35 -4.94 14.96
CA PHE A 258 7.02 -4.44 13.80
C PHE A 258 7.17 -5.51 12.70
N GLU A 259 7.36 -5.03 11.49
CA GLU A 259 7.84 -5.78 10.33
C GLU A 259 8.99 -5.02 9.70
N VAL A 260 9.98 -5.75 9.25
CA VAL A 260 11.14 -5.22 8.53
C VAL A 260 11.26 -5.91 7.20
N TRP A 261 11.24 -5.13 6.15
CA TRP A 261 11.28 -5.59 4.79
C TRP A 261 12.52 -5.08 4.07
N ARG A 262 13.03 -5.87 3.14
CA ARG A 262 13.89 -5.39 2.07
C ARG A 262 13.04 -4.73 1.00
N THR A 263 13.65 -3.82 0.23
CA THR A 263 12.94 -3.10 -0.85
C THR A 263 12.38 -4.00 -1.95
N ASN A 264 12.88 -5.24 -2.07
CA ASN A 264 12.38 -6.23 -3.03
C ASN A 264 11.16 -7.04 -2.53
N GLY A 265 10.62 -6.75 -1.34
CA GLY A 265 9.46 -7.44 -0.77
C GLY A 265 9.81 -8.66 0.10
N GLU A 266 11.09 -8.96 0.30
CA GLU A 266 11.49 -10.02 1.23
C GLU A 266 11.37 -9.54 2.67
N LEU A 267 10.60 -10.27 3.47
CA LEU A 267 10.49 -10.05 4.91
C LEU A 267 11.79 -10.46 5.58
N PHE A 268 12.38 -9.52 6.33
CA PHE A 268 13.61 -9.76 7.08
C PHE A 268 13.33 -10.19 8.53
N ASP A 269 12.34 -9.54 9.17
CA ASP A 269 11.96 -9.81 10.56
C ASP A 269 10.53 -9.33 10.85
N SER A 270 9.79 -10.03 11.72
CA SER A 270 8.40 -9.68 12.06
C SER A 270 8.00 -10.22 13.42
N THR A 271 7.42 -9.38 14.26
CA THR A 271 6.78 -9.81 15.51
C THR A 271 5.33 -10.23 15.30
N TRP A 272 4.69 -9.83 14.19
CA TRP A 272 3.32 -10.26 13.89
C TRP A 272 3.24 -11.74 13.53
N GLU A 273 4.27 -12.28 12.87
CA GLU A 273 4.33 -13.72 12.60
C GLU A 273 4.44 -14.55 13.88
N GLU A 274 5.11 -14.02 14.89
CA GLU A 274 5.24 -14.66 16.21
C GLU A 274 3.97 -14.51 17.07
N GLY A 275 3.06 -13.60 16.71
CA GLY A 275 1.81 -13.32 17.43
C GLY A 275 1.98 -12.64 18.77
N LEU A 276 3.18 -12.16 19.08
CA LEU A 276 3.53 -11.51 20.35
C LEU A 276 4.33 -10.23 20.11
N ALA A 277 3.89 -9.13 20.74
CA ALA A 277 4.68 -7.91 20.72
C ALA A 277 6.04 -8.11 21.41
N MET A 278 7.10 -7.63 20.79
CA MET A 278 8.44 -7.62 21.37
C MET A 278 8.43 -6.75 22.63
N ARG A 279 8.81 -7.35 23.75
CA ARG A 279 8.99 -6.63 25.02
C ARG A 279 10.45 -6.21 25.17
N THR A 280 10.70 -4.94 25.27
CA THR A 280 12.06 -4.39 25.41
C THR A 280 12.10 -3.25 26.42
N MET A 281 13.29 -2.87 26.84
CA MET A 281 13.53 -1.76 27.78
C MET A 281 14.03 -0.54 27.01
N TYR A 282 13.55 0.63 27.37
CA TYR A 282 14.08 1.89 26.87
C TYR A 282 15.40 2.26 27.61
N PRO A 283 16.45 2.78 26.94
CA PRO A 283 16.54 3.06 25.52
C PRO A 283 16.69 1.79 24.66
N LEU A 284 16.07 1.81 23.50
CA LEU A 284 16.08 0.67 22.57
C LEU A 284 17.51 0.38 22.07
N ARG A 285 17.85 -0.90 22.01
CA ARG A 285 19.11 -1.41 21.41
C ARG A 285 18.84 -1.83 19.97
N VAL A 286 18.70 -0.86 19.09
CA VAL A 286 18.37 -1.04 17.68
C VAL A 286 19.28 -0.18 16.81
N VAL A 287 19.26 -0.38 15.49
CA VAL A 287 20.01 0.46 14.53
C VAL A 287 19.58 1.91 14.62
N THR A 288 20.48 2.82 14.27
CA THR A 288 20.28 4.28 14.41
C THR A 288 19.00 4.77 13.72
N GLY A 289 18.70 4.25 12.53
CA GLY A 289 17.50 4.63 11.77
C GLY A 289 16.21 4.30 12.50
N VAL A 290 16.11 3.11 13.12
CA VAL A 290 14.94 2.75 13.94
C VAL A 290 14.83 3.66 15.15
N LYS A 291 15.93 3.87 15.89
CA LYS A 291 15.92 4.75 17.06
C LYS A 291 15.43 6.17 16.72
N ARG A 292 15.99 6.77 15.67
CA ARG A 292 15.58 8.12 15.24
C ARG A 292 14.14 8.15 14.70
N GLY A 293 13.75 7.13 13.95
CA GLY A 293 12.46 7.07 13.28
C GLY A 293 11.27 6.78 14.19
N ILE A 294 11.49 6.15 15.37
CA ILE A 294 10.40 5.80 16.29
C ILE A 294 10.16 6.87 17.37
N GLU A 295 11.10 7.76 17.58
CA GLU A 295 10.98 8.79 18.62
C GLU A 295 10.13 10.00 18.18
N PRO A 296 9.34 10.62 19.10
CA PRO A 296 9.12 10.21 20.49
C PRO A 296 8.34 8.92 20.59
N LEU A 297 8.77 8.05 21.52
CA LEU A 297 8.20 6.73 21.70
C LEU A 297 7.00 6.81 22.64
N VAL A 298 5.79 6.76 22.07
CA VAL A 298 4.51 6.91 22.81
C VAL A 298 3.54 5.80 22.42
N GLU A 299 2.70 5.39 23.37
CA GLU A 299 1.71 4.33 23.16
C GLU A 299 0.74 4.68 22.02
N GLY A 300 0.44 3.72 21.15
CA GLY A 300 -0.44 3.87 20.01
C GLY A 300 0.24 4.45 18.76
N LEU A 301 1.51 4.89 18.83
CA LEU A 301 2.24 5.40 17.67
C LEU A 301 2.38 4.34 16.58
N ARG A 302 2.05 4.71 15.32
CA ARG A 302 2.31 3.87 14.14
C ARG A 302 3.11 4.65 13.12
N ARG A 303 4.21 4.08 12.68
CA ARG A 303 5.09 4.68 11.67
C ARG A 303 5.54 3.69 10.63
N LYS A 304 5.74 4.18 9.42
CA LYS A 304 6.57 3.53 8.42
C LYS A 304 7.87 4.31 8.29
N ILE A 305 9.00 3.59 8.31
CA ILE A 305 10.33 4.20 8.35
C ILE A 305 11.17 3.56 7.25
N ILE A 306 11.71 4.37 6.34
CA ILE A 306 12.65 3.92 5.32
C ILE A 306 14.05 4.27 5.80
N ILE A 307 14.86 3.26 6.02
CA ILE A 307 16.17 3.36 6.66
C ILE A 307 17.26 3.10 5.62
N PRO A 308 18.01 4.12 5.20
CA PRO A 308 19.13 3.93 4.30
C PRO A 308 20.24 3.10 4.97
N PRO A 309 21.12 2.45 4.20
CA PRO A 309 22.14 1.54 4.73
C PRO A 309 23.02 2.17 5.83
N VAL A 310 23.38 3.43 5.69
CA VAL A 310 24.23 4.15 6.65
C VAL A 310 23.63 4.29 8.05
N LEU A 311 22.30 4.24 8.15
CA LEU A 311 21.56 4.28 9.41
C LEU A 311 21.03 2.90 9.83
N GLY A 312 21.21 1.89 8.97
CA GLY A 312 20.87 0.49 9.19
C GLY A 312 22.10 -0.36 9.56
N PHE A 313 22.34 -1.43 8.79
CA PHE A 313 23.45 -2.35 9.00
C PHE A 313 24.70 -2.02 8.16
N GLY A 314 24.64 -1.02 7.27
CA GLY A 314 25.77 -0.58 6.45
C GLY A 314 26.28 -1.66 5.51
N ASP A 315 27.59 -1.84 5.50
CA ASP A 315 28.32 -2.83 4.70
C ASP A 315 28.43 -4.22 5.35
N VAL A 316 27.78 -4.41 6.51
CA VAL A 316 27.77 -5.68 7.22
C VAL A 316 26.83 -6.66 6.54
N GLU A 317 27.36 -7.81 6.13
CA GLU A 317 26.55 -8.92 5.66
C GLU A 317 25.92 -9.68 6.84
N MET A 318 24.62 -9.88 6.78
CA MET A 318 23.89 -10.70 7.75
C MET A 318 23.14 -11.81 7.02
N GLN A 319 22.72 -12.84 7.77
CA GLN A 319 21.86 -13.88 7.21
C GLN A 319 20.59 -13.23 6.61
N ASN A 320 20.33 -13.47 5.34
CA ASN A 320 19.20 -12.93 4.58
C ASN A 320 19.19 -11.41 4.37
N LEU A 321 20.27 -10.71 4.71
CA LEU A 321 20.40 -9.27 4.48
C LEU A 321 21.73 -8.95 3.80
N PRO A 322 21.77 -8.69 2.49
CA PRO A 322 22.97 -8.25 1.79
C PRO A 322 23.53 -6.93 2.35
N PRO A 323 24.85 -6.71 2.21
CA PRO A 323 25.43 -5.41 2.51
C PRO A 323 24.73 -4.27 1.77
N ASN A 324 24.71 -3.10 2.40
CA ASN A 324 24.13 -1.89 1.85
C ASN A 324 22.63 -2.01 1.51
N SER A 325 21.89 -2.82 2.27
CA SER A 325 20.44 -2.93 2.13
C SER A 325 19.71 -1.74 2.75
N THR A 326 18.80 -1.13 1.99
CA THR A 326 17.77 -0.24 2.53
C THR A 326 16.68 -1.08 3.17
N LEU A 327 16.24 -0.68 4.37
CA LEU A 327 15.18 -1.36 5.12
C LEU A 327 13.92 -0.53 5.15
N VAL A 328 12.78 -1.20 5.03
CA VAL A 328 11.46 -0.59 5.23
C VAL A 328 10.86 -1.18 6.48
N PHE A 329 10.67 -0.33 7.49
CA PHE A 329 10.14 -0.69 8.79
C PHE A 329 8.69 -0.25 8.90
N HIS A 330 7.82 -1.13 9.35
CA HIS A 330 6.49 -0.78 9.82
C HIS A 330 6.45 -1.08 11.32
N VAL A 331 6.18 -0.08 12.15
CA VAL A 331 6.22 -0.22 13.61
C VAL A 331 4.95 0.32 14.26
N HIS A 332 4.52 -0.39 15.31
CA HIS A 332 3.43 0.00 16.20
C HIS A 332 3.90 -0.11 17.65
N VAL A 333 3.86 1.00 18.36
CA VAL A 333 4.08 1.03 19.82
C VAL A 333 2.78 0.61 20.51
N VAL A 334 2.71 -0.65 20.91
CA VAL A 334 1.48 -1.24 21.45
C VAL A 334 1.20 -0.71 22.85
N LYS A 335 2.27 -0.60 23.67
CA LYS A 335 2.16 -0.18 25.09
C LYS A 335 3.48 0.37 25.59
N VAL A 336 3.41 1.30 26.52
CA VAL A 336 4.53 1.77 27.33
C VAL A 336 4.19 1.58 28.81
N GLU A 337 4.96 0.76 29.51
CA GLU A 337 4.84 0.59 30.96
C GLU A 337 5.92 1.43 31.65
N GLN A 338 5.47 2.45 32.37
CA GLN A 338 6.37 3.30 33.14
C GLN A 338 7.05 2.50 34.24
N SER A 339 8.36 2.59 34.35
CA SER A 339 9.09 2.05 35.49
C SER A 339 8.95 2.98 36.68
N ASP A 340 8.99 2.42 37.89
CA ASP A 340 9.17 3.26 39.07
C ASP A 340 10.42 4.13 38.89
N PRO A 341 10.35 5.44 39.23
CA PRO A 341 11.49 6.32 39.05
C PRO A 341 12.68 5.77 39.82
N ILE A 342 13.69 5.27 39.09
CA ILE A 342 14.94 4.80 39.69
C ILE A 342 15.56 6.02 40.36
N SER A 343 15.70 5.95 41.68
CA SER A 343 16.29 7.06 42.44
C SER A 343 17.71 7.35 41.86
N GLN A 344 18.10 8.62 41.87
CA GLN A 344 19.46 9.00 41.39
C GLN A 344 20.57 8.22 42.15
N GLU A 345 20.28 7.75 43.35
CA GLU A 345 21.15 6.94 44.16
C GLU A 345 21.33 5.52 43.66
N ASP A 346 20.22 4.90 43.17
CA ASP A 346 20.26 3.57 42.57
C ASP A 346 20.89 3.57 41.17
N ARG A 347 20.73 4.63 40.39
CA ARG A 347 21.45 4.87 39.14
C ARG A 347 22.96 4.92 39.37
N LYS A 348 23.41 5.64 40.40
CA LYS A 348 24.84 5.71 40.79
C LYS A 348 25.39 4.35 41.24
N LYS A 349 24.62 3.53 41.95
CA LYS A 349 25.02 2.19 42.39
C LYS A 349 25.18 1.19 41.22
N ARG A 350 24.34 1.31 40.16
CA ARG A 350 24.44 0.45 38.97
C ARG A 350 25.62 0.80 38.05
N LEU A 351 26.14 2.03 38.13
CA LEU A 351 27.25 2.53 37.33
C LEU A 351 28.61 2.39 38.03
N GLN A 352 28.66 1.89 39.26
CA GLN A 352 29.92 1.54 39.94
C GLN A 352 30.34 0.11 39.54
N PRO A 353 31.57 -0.07 39.02
CA PRO A 353 32.09 -1.35 38.56
C PRO A 353 32.26 -2.37 39.70
#